data_55b85febb7a7e54b15c481955248ff40
#
_entry.id   55b85febb7a7e54b15c481955248ff40
#
_cell.length_a   1.000
_cell.length_b   1.000
_cell.length_c   1.000
_cell.angle_alpha   90.00
_cell.angle_beta   90.00
_cell.angle_gamma   90.00
#
_symmetry.space_group_name_H-M   'P 1'
#
loop_
_entity.id
_entity.type
_entity.pdbx_description
1 polymer ?
#
loop_
_entity_poly.entity_id
_entity_poly.type
_entity_poly.pdbx_seq_one_letter_code
_entity_poly.pdbx_strand_id
1 'polypeptide(L)'
;RGDRMKIAFLASECAPYLKTGGLGDVMQALPLALSKQKNTYVSLFLPYYSQIKYSEKWPVEFLGAFDVPLAWRREYVGIFRLKTRRKKLQIYFIDNEHYFNRGGIYGFADDGERYAYFSKAVLAAMNYLELRPDVVSCHDWQAALIPLLLKTEYHGCFPETKSVFTIHNIEYQGKCNLQFNYDVLGLGAGCDEILRFDDCTNFMKSAIVMADRVTTVSETYAQELRYPYYSHGLDGVLQSRGSDFSGITNGIDMQVIDPEHMELLAKNYTVKTLREGKTANKLALQQRVGLPEDKDVAVLAMVTRLVGHKGIDLL
;
A
#
# COMPACT_ATOMS: atom_id res chain seq x y z
N ARG A 1 -12.96 -21.91 20.25
CA ARG A 1 -13.05 -20.75 19.33
C ARG A 1 -12.57 -21.26 17.98
N GLY A 2 -13.46 -21.43 16.97
CA GLY A 2 -13.04 -21.80 15.62
C GLY A 2 -12.08 -20.74 15.08
N ASP A 3 -10.97 -21.17 14.45
CA ASP A 3 -9.85 -20.36 14.00
C ASP A 3 -10.30 -19.21 13.08
N ARG A 4 -10.58 -18.05 13.67
CA ARG A 4 -10.86 -16.82 12.92
C ARG A 4 -9.55 -16.10 12.70
N MET A 5 -9.13 -15.99 11.45
CA MET A 5 -7.98 -15.20 11.05
C MET A 5 -8.39 -13.73 10.91
N LYS A 6 -7.75 -12.82 11.62
CA LYS A 6 -7.94 -11.38 11.54
C LYS A 6 -6.72 -10.73 10.93
N ILE A 7 -6.90 -10.04 9.83
CA ILE A 7 -5.79 -9.39 9.10
C ILE A 7 -6.07 -7.89 9.01
N ALA A 8 -5.10 -7.07 9.39
CA ALA A 8 -5.13 -5.63 9.17
C ALA A 8 -4.18 -5.26 8.01
N PHE A 9 -4.70 -4.61 6.99
CA PHE A 9 -3.94 -4.03 5.88
C PHE A 9 -3.72 -2.55 6.13
N LEU A 10 -2.49 -2.08 5.89
CA LEU A 10 -2.08 -0.72 6.12
C LEU A 10 -1.35 -0.21 4.87
N ALA A 11 -1.92 0.79 4.23
CA ALA A 11 -1.40 1.34 2.98
C ALA A 11 -1.77 2.81 2.83
N SER A 12 -1.05 3.49 1.95
CA SER A 12 -1.29 4.90 1.64
C SER A 12 -2.35 5.13 0.58
N GLU A 13 -2.69 4.11 -0.22
CA GLU A 13 -3.67 4.20 -1.30
C GLU A 13 -4.45 2.90 -1.47
N CYS A 14 -5.67 3.01 -1.99
CA CYS A 14 -6.53 1.88 -2.33
C CYS A 14 -7.60 2.31 -3.34
N ALA A 15 -7.70 1.63 -4.47
CA ALA A 15 -8.83 1.80 -5.38
C ALA A 15 -10.12 1.23 -4.72
N PRO A 16 -11.30 1.77 -5.01
CA PRO A 16 -11.59 2.90 -5.89
C PRO A 16 -11.56 4.26 -5.15
N TYR A 17 -11.10 4.31 -3.90
CA TYR A 17 -11.14 5.51 -3.06
C TYR A 17 -10.15 6.56 -3.56
N LEU A 18 -8.88 6.20 -3.63
CA LEU A 18 -7.80 7.01 -4.17
C LEU A 18 -6.62 6.13 -4.54
N LYS A 19 -6.07 6.28 -5.75
CA LYS A 19 -4.88 5.56 -6.20
C LYS A 19 -4.02 6.41 -7.13
N THR A 20 -2.73 6.12 -7.15
CA THR A 20 -1.75 6.67 -8.10
C THR A 20 -1.02 5.58 -8.89
N GLY A 21 -1.09 4.33 -8.43
CA GLY A 21 -0.33 3.22 -9.01
C GLY A 21 -0.90 1.85 -8.69
N GLY A 22 -0.09 0.83 -8.95
CA GLY A 22 -0.47 -0.58 -8.77
C GLY A 22 -0.72 -0.99 -7.32
N LEU A 23 -0.14 -0.27 -6.34
CA LEU A 23 -0.43 -0.49 -4.92
C LEU A 23 -1.93 -0.35 -4.65
N GLY A 24 -2.57 0.70 -5.20
CA GLY A 24 -3.99 0.93 -5.01
C GLY A 24 -4.85 -0.22 -5.56
N ASP A 25 -4.47 -0.82 -6.69
CA ASP A 25 -5.18 -1.97 -7.26
C ASP A 25 -5.01 -3.23 -6.39
N VAL A 26 -3.81 -3.49 -5.87
CA VAL A 26 -3.56 -4.60 -4.94
C VAL A 26 -4.37 -4.43 -3.65
N MET A 27 -4.42 -3.21 -3.10
CA MET A 27 -5.19 -2.91 -1.88
C MET A 27 -6.70 -3.01 -2.06
N GLN A 28 -7.20 -2.88 -3.28
CA GLN A 28 -8.59 -3.19 -3.60
C GLN A 28 -8.81 -4.71 -3.68
N ALA A 29 -7.97 -5.41 -4.42
CA ALA A 29 -8.19 -6.80 -4.81
C ALA A 29 -7.87 -7.80 -3.69
N LEU A 30 -6.68 -7.70 -3.07
CA LEU A 30 -6.18 -8.69 -2.11
C LEU A 30 -6.99 -8.72 -0.81
N PRO A 31 -7.29 -7.60 -0.13
CA PRO A 31 -8.14 -7.59 1.06
C PRO A 31 -9.54 -8.16 0.78
N LEU A 32 -10.10 -7.81 -0.39
CA LEU A 32 -11.39 -8.33 -0.82
C LEU A 32 -11.36 -9.85 -1.03
N ALA A 33 -10.35 -10.37 -1.72
CA ALA A 33 -10.19 -11.80 -1.99
C ALA A 33 -10.01 -12.59 -0.68
N LEU A 34 -9.17 -12.11 0.24
CA LEU A 34 -8.98 -12.75 1.54
C LEU A 34 -10.25 -12.71 2.40
N SER A 35 -11.02 -11.63 2.35
CA SER A 35 -12.30 -11.55 3.09
C SER A 35 -13.36 -12.57 2.62
N LYS A 36 -13.22 -13.09 1.40
CA LYS A 36 -14.09 -14.16 0.87
C LYS A 36 -13.72 -15.54 1.43
N GLN A 37 -12.52 -15.70 1.96
CA GLN A 37 -12.08 -16.96 2.56
C GLN A 37 -12.88 -17.28 3.83
N LYS A 38 -13.02 -18.60 4.11
CA LYS A 38 -13.72 -19.07 5.32
C LYS A 38 -12.98 -18.56 6.57
N ASN A 39 -13.75 -17.99 7.49
CA ASN A 39 -13.24 -17.50 8.80
C ASN A 39 -12.16 -16.39 8.72
N THR A 40 -12.00 -15.70 7.60
CA THR A 40 -11.07 -14.58 7.47
C THR A 40 -11.78 -13.24 7.54
N TYR A 41 -11.32 -12.37 8.43
CA TYR A 41 -11.82 -11.01 8.65
C TYR A 41 -10.72 -10.01 8.36
N VAL A 42 -11.01 -9.02 7.56
CA VAL A 42 -10.03 -8.06 7.07
C VAL A 42 -10.42 -6.65 7.48
N SER A 43 -9.47 -5.92 8.03
CA SER A 43 -9.55 -4.48 8.27
C SER A 43 -8.53 -3.77 7.39
N LEU A 44 -8.94 -2.78 6.61
CA LEU A 44 -8.04 -1.96 5.80
C LEU A 44 -8.00 -0.55 6.38
N PHE A 45 -6.82 -0.02 6.64
CA PHE A 45 -6.60 1.33 7.14
C PHE A 45 -5.93 2.19 6.08
N LEU A 46 -6.49 3.37 5.85
CA LEU A 46 -6.05 4.36 4.87
C LEU A 46 -6.03 5.75 5.50
N PRO A 47 -5.18 6.65 5.06
CA PRO A 47 -5.33 8.06 5.38
C PRO A 47 -6.65 8.62 4.81
N TYR A 48 -7.31 9.51 5.56
CA TYR A 48 -8.54 10.15 5.12
C TYR A 48 -8.25 11.41 4.31
N TYR A 49 -7.73 11.20 3.10
CA TYR A 49 -7.42 12.29 2.18
C TYR A 49 -8.65 13.12 1.83
N SER A 50 -8.43 14.40 1.53
CA SER A 50 -9.50 15.34 1.15
C SER A 50 -10.36 14.84 -0.02
N GLN A 51 -9.74 14.18 -1.00
CA GLN A 51 -10.44 13.62 -2.16
C GLN A 51 -11.43 12.50 -1.79
N ILE A 52 -11.19 11.81 -0.67
CA ILE A 52 -12.12 10.81 -0.13
C ILE A 52 -13.12 11.51 0.79
N LYS A 53 -12.63 12.39 1.69
CA LYS A 53 -13.39 13.03 2.75
C LYS A 53 -14.53 13.89 2.23
N TYR A 54 -14.29 14.65 1.16
CA TYR A 54 -15.28 15.54 0.57
C TYR A 54 -16.05 14.89 -0.59
N SER A 55 -15.92 13.58 -0.79
CA SER A 55 -16.68 12.84 -1.80
C SER A 55 -17.95 12.25 -1.21
N GLU A 56 -19.10 12.60 -1.79
CA GLU A 56 -20.40 12.01 -1.42
C GLU A 56 -20.51 10.50 -1.74
N LYS A 57 -19.57 9.97 -2.54
CA LYS A 57 -19.57 8.55 -2.94
C LYS A 57 -19.25 7.60 -1.80
N TRP A 58 -18.60 8.07 -0.75
CA TRP A 58 -18.07 7.23 0.32
C TRP A 58 -18.69 7.60 1.67
N PRO A 59 -19.92 7.13 1.95
CA PRO A 59 -20.56 7.42 3.24
C PRO A 59 -19.78 6.73 4.37
N VAL A 60 -19.42 7.51 5.36
CA VAL A 60 -18.66 7.07 6.53
C VAL A 60 -19.46 7.29 7.81
N GLU A 61 -19.02 6.64 8.89
CA GLU A 61 -19.42 6.94 10.26
C GLU A 61 -18.18 7.31 11.08
N PHE A 62 -18.32 8.28 11.94
CA PHE A 62 -17.31 8.66 12.90
C PHE A 62 -17.34 7.69 14.09
N LEU A 63 -16.19 7.14 14.45
CA LEU A 63 -16.08 6.16 15.53
C LEU A 63 -15.47 6.73 16.81
N GLY A 64 -14.73 7.82 16.71
CA GLY A 64 -14.09 8.46 17.85
C GLY A 64 -12.83 9.22 17.47
N ALA A 65 -12.27 9.92 18.44
CA ALA A 65 -11.04 10.67 18.28
C ALA A 65 -10.21 10.65 19.57
N PHE A 66 -8.91 10.82 19.41
CA PHE A 66 -7.93 10.92 20.49
C PHE A 66 -6.66 11.61 19.96
N ASP A 67 -5.66 11.78 20.81
CA ASP A 67 -4.36 12.31 20.38
C ASP A 67 -3.28 11.23 20.48
N VAL A 68 -2.38 11.21 19.50
CA VAL A 68 -1.21 10.34 19.48
C VAL A 68 0.07 11.17 19.66
N PRO A 69 1.06 10.68 20.45
CA PRO A 69 2.33 11.38 20.57
C PRO A 69 3.15 11.26 19.28
N LEU A 70 3.71 12.37 18.84
CA LEU A 70 4.67 12.46 17.75
C LEU A 70 5.87 13.27 18.26
N ALA A 71 6.88 12.56 18.80
CA ALA A 71 7.93 13.10 19.65
C ALA A 71 7.37 13.96 20.81
N TRP A 72 7.69 15.24 20.84
CA TRP A 72 7.23 16.19 21.87
C TRP A 72 5.82 16.74 21.64
N ARG A 73 5.22 16.48 20.47
CA ARG A 73 3.88 16.95 20.07
C ARG A 73 2.81 15.91 20.35
N ARG A 74 1.57 16.36 20.40
CA ARG A 74 0.39 15.50 20.37
C ARG A 74 -0.45 15.88 19.18
N GLU A 75 -0.76 14.89 18.35
CA GLU A 75 -1.46 15.07 17.09
C GLU A 75 -2.84 14.41 17.15
N TYR A 76 -3.85 15.14 16.73
CA TYR A 76 -5.23 14.65 16.65
C TYR A 76 -5.34 13.43 15.71
N VAL A 77 -6.12 12.45 16.12
CA VAL A 77 -6.51 11.29 15.32
C VAL A 77 -8.02 11.15 15.32
N GLY A 78 -8.66 11.34 14.18
CA GLY A 78 -10.06 10.97 13.97
C GLY A 78 -10.16 9.60 13.29
N ILE A 79 -11.11 8.78 13.72
CA ILE A 79 -11.35 7.46 13.11
C ILE A 79 -12.71 7.48 12.43
N PHE A 80 -12.72 7.18 11.16
CA PHE A 80 -13.93 7.00 10.36
C PHE A 80 -13.97 5.60 9.77
N ARG A 81 -15.17 5.03 9.69
CA ARG A 81 -15.39 3.72 9.05
C ARG A 81 -16.32 3.88 7.85
N LEU A 82 -15.96 3.26 6.74
CA LEU A 82 -16.82 3.21 5.56
C LEU A 82 -18.10 2.43 5.89
N LYS A 83 -19.26 3.01 5.60
CA LYS A 83 -20.56 2.31 5.69
C LYS A 83 -20.68 1.32 4.56
N THR A 84 -20.57 0.03 4.87
CA THR A 84 -20.61 -1.06 3.89
C THR A 84 -21.44 -2.23 4.38
N ARG A 85 -22.04 -2.98 3.44
CA ARG A 85 -22.72 -4.26 3.76
C ARG A 85 -21.76 -5.43 3.95
N ARG A 86 -20.46 -5.23 3.67
CA ARG A 86 -19.44 -6.29 3.76
C ARG A 86 -19.02 -6.51 5.21
N LYS A 87 -19.54 -7.55 5.85
CA LYS A 87 -19.28 -7.85 7.28
C LYS A 87 -17.83 -8.29 7.55
N LYS A 88 -17.16 -8.92 6.57
CA LYS A 88 -15.81 -9.47 6.72
C LYS A 88 -14.68 -8.56 6.21
N LEU A 89 -15.03 -7.46 5.55
CA LEU A 89 -14.07 -6.43 5.10
C LEU A 89 -14.55 -5.10 5.63
N GLN A 90 -13.80 -4.53 6.57
CA GLN A 90 -14.04 -3.20 7.11
C GLN A 90 -12.94 -2.25 6.65
N ILE A 91 -13.31 -1.03 6.31
CA ILE A 91 -12.38 -0.01 5.83
C ILE A 91 -12.44 1.17 6.75
N TYR A 92 -11.29 1.54 7.28
CA TYR A 92 -11.10 2.62 8.23
C TYR A 92 -10.27 3.73 7.60
N PHE A 93 -10.63 4.96 7.87
CA PHE A 93 -9.91 6.15 7.46
C PHE A 93 -9.40 6.87 8.69
N ILE A 94 -8.12 7.23 8.68
CA ILE A 94 -7.45 8.00 9.72
C ILE A 94 -7.44 9.46 9.31
N ASP A 95 -8.13 10.28 10.07
CA ASP A 95 -8.31 11.70 9.81
C ASP A 95 -7.33 12.56 10.58
N ASN A 96 -6.69 13.46 9.85
CA ASN A 96 -5.98 14.62 10.36
C ASN A 96 -5.90 15.65 9.23
N GLU A 97 -6.53 16.80 9.42
CA GLU A 97 -6.59 17.88 8.41
C GLU A 97 -5.19 18.38 8.02
N HIS A 98 -4.30 18.53 9.00
CA HIS A 98 -2.94 19.01 8.74
C HIS A 98 -2.19 18.10 7.78
N TYR A 99 -2.28 16.78 7.97
CA TYR A 99 -1.52 15.82 7.18
C TYR A 99 -2.21 15.36 5.89
N PHE A 100 -3.54 15.30 5.86
CA PHE A 100 -4.26 14.62 4.76
C PHE A 100 -5.20 15.51 3.96
N ASN A 101 -5.43 16.75 4.39
CA ASN A 101 -6.14 17.72 3.55
C ASN A 101 -5.19 18.39 2.56
N ARG A 102 -4.74 17.62 1.58
CA ARG A 102 -3.74 18.03 0.58
C ARG A 102 -4.24 17.72 -0.84
N GLY A 103 -3.68 18.42 -1.83
CA GLY A 103 -4.03 18.24 -3.25
C GLY A 103 -3.58 16.91 -3.87
N GLY A 104 -2.78 16.11 -3.17
CA GLY A 104 -2.24 14.83 -3.65
C GLY A 104 -1.91 13.87 -2.50
N ILE A 105 -1.52 12.65 -2.88
CA ILE A 105 -1.10 11.62 -1.90
C ILE A 105 0.35 11.84 -1.48
N TYR A 106 1.24 12.11 -2.44
CA TYR A 106 2.68 12.15 -2.28
C TYR A 106 3.30 13.45 -2.83
N GLY A 107 4.57 13.66 -2.54
CA GLY A 107 5.38 14.74 -3.10
C GLY A 107 5.44 15.99 -2.22
N PHE A 108 5.13 15.87 -0.95
CA PHE A 108 5.25 16.96 0.02
C PHE A 108 6.54 16.83 0.83
N ALA A 109 7.12 17.96 1.19
CA ALA A 109 8.38 18.00 1.95
C ALA A 109 8.25 17.29 3.32
N ASP A 110 7.05 17.25 3.88
CA ASP A 110 6.73 16.61 5.15
C ASP A 110 6.17 15.18 5.02
N ASP A 111 6.31 14.52 3.86
CA ASP A 111 5.81 13.17 3.65
C ASP A 111 6.35 12.17 4.70
N GLY A 112 7.60 12.31 5.13
CA GLY A 112 8.15 11.50 6.22
C GLY A 112 7.34 11.62 7.50
N GLU A 113 7.03 12.84 7.95
CA GLU A 113 6.24 13.10 9.14
C GLU A 113 4.79 12.64 9.00
N ARG A 114 4.18 12.88 7.84
CA ARG A 114 2.80 12.46 7.53
C ARG A 114 2.61 10.94 7.69
N TYR A 115 3.54 10.15 7.16
CA TYR A 115 3.43 8.69 7.23
C TYR A 115 4.00 8.10 8.52
N ALA A 116 4.89 8.80 9.22
CA ALA A 116 5.24 8.49 10.60
C ALA A 116 4.01 8.67 11.51
N TYR A 117 3.31 9.80 11.38
CA TYR A 117 2.04 10.04 12.05
C TYR A 117 1.03 8.93 11.71
N PHE A 118 0.81 8.62 10.42
CA PHE A 118 -0.13 7.58 9.98
C PHE A 118 0.16 6.24 10.65
N SER A 119 1.42 5.83 10.70
CA SER A 119 1.84 4.56 11.30
C SER A 119 1.49 4.48 12.79
N LYS A 120 1.77 5.54 13.55
CA LYS A 120 1.40 5.62 14.97
C LYS A 120 -0.11 5.70 15.17
N ALA A 121 -0.78 6.54 14.38
CA ALA A 121 -2.23 6.75 14.46
C ALA A 121 -3.02 5.47 14.18
N VAL A 122 -2.60 4.65 13.21
CA VAL A 122 -3.27 3.37 12.92
C VAL A 122 -3.14 2.38 14.07
N LEU A 123 -1.95 2.23 14.66
CA LEU A 123 -1.77 1.33 15.81
C LEU A 123 -2.57 1.80 17.03
N ALA A 124 -2.55 3.09 17.30
CA ALA A 124 -3.37 3.70 18.35
C ALA A 124 -4.88 3.50 18.08
N ALA A 125 -5.32 3.69 16.83
CA ALA A 125 -6.71 3.47 16.42
C ALA A 125 -7.14 2.00 16.57
N MET A 126 -6.29 1.05 16.18
CA MET A 126 -6.57 -0.37 16.42
C MET A 126 -6.70 -0.68 17.91
N ASN A 127 -5.85 -0.08 18.75
CA ASN A 127 -5.94 -0.24 20.19
C ASN A 127 -7.21 0.38 20.77
N TYR A 128 -7.57 1.60 20.36
CA TYR A 128 -8.78 2.30 20.76
C TYR A 128 -10.06 1.53 20.39
N LEU A 129 -10.08 0.91 19.20
CA LEU A 129 -11.19 0.11 18.71
C LEU A 129 -11.16 -1.34 19.23
N GLU A 130 -10.23 -1.69 20.10
CA GLU A 130 -10.02 -3.06 20.60
C GLU A 130 -9.81 -4.10 19.49
N LEU A 131 -9.33 -3.66 18.34
CA LEU A 131 -8.98 -4.57 17.24
C LEU A 131 -7.64 -5.25 17.57
N ARG A 132 -7.66 -6.58 17.52
CA ARG A 132 -6.46 -7.41 17.77
C ARG A 132 -6.28 -8.32 16.55
N PRO A 133 -5.58 -7.84 15.51
CA PRO A 133 -5.29 -8.65 14.33
C PRO A 133 -4.26 -9.74 14.67
N ASP A 134 -4.40 -10.90 14.03
CA ASP A 134 -3.38 -11.94 14.07
C ASP A 134 -2.17 -11.54 13.21
N VAL A 135 -2.46 -10.84 12.08
CA VAL A 135 -1.44 -10.36 11.14
C VAL A 135 -1.72 -8.91 10.75
N VAL A 136 -0.67 -8.10 10.72
CA VAL A 136 -0.66 -6.80 10.04
C VAL A 136 0.13 -6.91 8.74
N SER A 137 -0.45 -6.46 7.64
CA SER A 137 0.16 -6.40 6.31
C SER A 137 0.45 -4.94 5.98
N CYS A 138 1.74 -4.58 5.97
CA CYS A 138 2.23 -3.23 5.76
C CYS A 138 2.78 -3.09 4.34
N HIS A 139 2.37 -2.06 3.62
CA HIS A 139 2.66 -1.92 2.20
C HIS A 139 3.43 -0.64 1.90
N ASP A 140 4.61 -0.80 1.31
CA ASP A 140 5.58 0.23 0.98
C ASP A 140 6.04 1.11 2.17
N TRP A 141 6.90 2.08 1.91
CA TRP A 141 7.55 2.89 2.92
C TRP A 141 6.58 3.68 3.81
N GLN A 142 5.39 3.99 3.31
CA GLN A 142 4.37 4.73 4.05
C GLN A 142 3.81 3.95 5.26
N ALA A 143 3.93 2.64 5.25
CA ALA A 143 3.54 1.77 6.36
C ALA A 143 4.74 1.07 7.01
N ALA A 144 5.96 1.44 6.63
CA ALA A 144 7.17 0.72 7.01
C ALA A 144 7.60 0.88 8.48
N LEU A 145 7.13 1.90 9.18
CA LEU A 145 7.41 2.05 10.61
C LEU A 145 6.60 1.11 11.50
N ILE A 146 5.51 0.55 10.98
CA ILE A 146 4.59 -0.29 11.77
C ILE A 146 5.26 -1.53 12.37
N PRO A 147 6.08 -2.33 11.65
CA PRO A 147 6.77 -3.46 12.26
C PRO A 147 7.70 -3.08 13.42
N LEU A 148 8.37 -1.93 13.32
CA LEU A 148 9.19 -1.40 14.42
C LEU A 148 8.31 -0.99 15.61
N LEU A 149 7.26 -0.22 15.37
CA LEU A 149 6.36 0.26 16.41
C LEU A 149 5.64 -0.89 17.14
N LEU A 150 5.27 -1.96 16.46
CA LEU A 150 4.68 -3.16 17.06
C LEU A 150 5.64 -3.85 18.06
N LYS A 151 6.94 -3.82 17.78
CA LYS A 151 7.96 -4.46 18.63
C LYS A 151 8.53 -3.52 19.70
N THR A 152 8.14 -2.24 19.68
CA THR A 152 8.61 -1.22 20.64
C THR A 152 7.43 -0.60 21.38
N GLU A 153 6.94 0.54 20.92
CA GLU A 153 5.93 1.38 21.60
C GLU A 153 4.59 0.65 21.81
N TYR A 154 4.19 -0.21 20.87
CA TYR A 154 2.90 -0.94 20.90
C TYR A 154 3.02 -2.42 21.27
N HIS A 155 4.20 -2.90 21.68
CA HIS A 155 4.40 -4.31 22.02
C HIS A 155 3.39 -4.84 23.04
N GLY A 156 3.13 -4.08 24.10
CA GLY A 156 2.15 -4.45 25.13
C GLY A 156 0.70 -4.49 24.64
N CYS A 157 0.37 -3.75 23.58
CA CYS A 157 -0.97 -3.75 23.00
C CYS A 157 -1.21 -4.90 22.03
N PHE A 158 -0.15 -5.37 21.35
CA PHE A 158 -0.24 -6.36 20.27
C PHE A 158 0.82 -7.49 20.41
N PRO A 159 0.89 -8.18 21.56
CA PRO A 159 1.99 -9.12 21.84
C PRO A 159 2.04 -10.32 20.87
N GLU A 160 0.88 -10.74 20.35
CA GLU A 160 0.76 -11.92 19.47
C GLU A 160 0.68 -11.57 17.97
N THR A 161 0.54 -10.28 17.65
CA THR A 161 0.37 -9.83 16.25
C THR A 161 1.67 -10.00 15.47
N LYS A 162 1.60 -10.66 14.32
CA LYS A 162 2.71 -10.80 13.37
C LYS A 162 2.64 -9.75 12.29
N SER A 163 3.79 -9.37 11.75
CA SER A 163 3.92 -8.37 10.71
C SER A 163 4.45 -8.95 9.39
N VAL A 164 3.79 -8.61 8.31
CA VAL A 164 4.26 -8.85 6.94
C VAL A 164 4.50 -7.50 6.29
N PHE A 165 5.69 -7.27 5.80
CA PHE A 165 6.04 -6.06 5.06
C PHE A 165 6.18 -6.38 3.57
N THR A 166 5.43 -5.68 2.71
CA THR A 166 5.43 -5.89 1.26
C THR A 166 6.03 -4.69 0.54
N ILE A 167 7.08 -4.94 -0.23
CA ILE A 167 7.75 -3.96 -1.09
C ILE A 167 7.12 -4.01 -2.48
N HIS A 168 6.45 -2.93 -2.89
CA HIS A 168 5.94 -2.73 -4.24
C HIS A 168 6.94 -1.98 -5.11
N ASN A 169 7.63 -0.99 -4.53
CA ASN A 169 8.68 -0.25 -5.20
C ASN A 169 9.81 0.12 -4.22
N ILE A 170 10.97 -0.51 -4.39
CA ILE A 170 12.16 -0.30 -3.56
C ILE A 170 12.80 1.08 -3.74
N GLU A 171 12.52 1.78 -4.83
CA GLU A 171 13.09 3.10 -5.12
C GLU A 171 12.69 4.15 -4.07
N TYR A 172 11.46 4.04 -3.55
CA TYR A 172 10.92 4.94 -2.54
C TYR A 172 11.03 4.30 -1.15
N GLN A 173 11.93 4.82 -0.32
CA GLN A 173 12.32 4.18 0.94
C GLN A 173 11.88 4.93 2.20
N GLY A 174 11.33 6.14 2.08
CA GLY A 174 11.01 6.98 3.23
C GLY A 174 12.29 7.44 3.94
N LYS A 175 13.20 8.10 3.18
CA LYS A 175 14.46 8.64 3.71
C LYS A 175 14.22 10.02 4.34
N CYS A 176 14.67 10.18 5.58
CA CYS A 176 14.62 11.41 6.35
C CYS A 176 15.98 11.71 6.96
N ASN A 177 16.16 12.89 7.55
CA ASN A 177 17.41 13.22 8.22
C ASN A 177 17.65 12.32 9.47
N LEU A 178 18.87 12.26 9.96
CA LEU A 178 19.25 11.41 11.11
C LEU A 178 18.57 11.79 12.42
N GLN A 179 18.19 13.07 12.57
CA GLN A 179 17.49 13.55 13.78
C GLN A 179 16.00 13.18 13.80
N PHE A 180 15.49 12.61 12.73
CA PHE A 180 14.06 12.33 12.56
C PHE A 180 13.50 11.44 13.69
N ASN A 181 14.31 10.52 14.24
CA ASN A 181 13.90 9.74 15.40
C ASN A 181 13.57 10.62 16.60
N TYR A 182 14.38 11.63 16.86
CA TYR A 182 14.21 12.51 18.02
C TYR A 182 13.16 13.59 17.78
N ASP A 183 13.14 14.18 16.59
CA ASP A 183 12.30 15.33 16.25
C ASP A 183 10.85 14.92 15.94
N VAL A 184 10.64 13.72 15.41
CA VAL A 184 9.33 13.27 14.90
C VAL A 184 8.87 11.96 15.53
N LEU A 185 9.68 10.91 15.54
CA LEU A 185 9.22 9.60 16.02
C LEU A 185 9.14 9.54 17.55
N GLY A 186 10.10 10.15 18.25
CA GLY A 186 10.18 10.12 19.70
C GLY A 186 10.45 8.72 20.27
N LEU A 187 11.10 7.86 19.49
CA LEU A 187 11.52 6.53 19.93
C LEU A 187 12.86 6.62 20.66
N GLY A 188 13.09 5.73 21.62
CA GLY A 188 14.34 5.70 22.37
C GLY A 188 15.56 5.41 21.46
N ALA A 189 16.76 5.77 21.94
CA ALA A 189 18.03 5.60 21.23
C ALA A 189 18.30 4.16 20.76
N GLY A 190 17.71 3.15 21.40
CA GLY A 190 17.77 1.75 20.95
C GLY A 190 17.17 1.49 19.57
N CYS A 191 16.40 2.44 19.03
CA CYS A 191 15.84 2.34 17.67
C CYS A 191 16.75 2.95 16.60
N ASP A 192 17.77 3.72 16.97
CA ASP A 192 18.62 4.45 16.01
C ASP A 192 19.29 3.53 15.00
N GLU A 193 19.92 2.43 15.46
CA GLU A 193 20.58 1.47 14.58
C GLU A 193 19.59 0.76 13.63
N ILE A 194 18.33 0.59 14.05
CA ILE A 194 17.28 -0.02 13.21
C ILE A 194 16.83 0.95 12.14
N LEU A 195 16.73 2.23 12.47
CA LEU A 195 16.27 3.29 11.57
C LEU A 195 17.39 3.80 10.64
N ARG A 196 18.64 3.81 11.14
CA ARG A 196 19.77 4.37 10.41
C ARG A 196 20.16 3.53 9.22
N PHE A 197 20.34 4.17 8.09
CA PHE A 197 20.92 3.60 6.88
C PHE A 197 21.73 4.67 6.18
N ASP A 198 23.06 4.44 6.09
CA ASP A 198 24.02 5.46 5.64
C ASP A 198 23.85 6.77 6.44
N ASP A 199 23.64 7.88 5.76
CA ASP A 199 23.51 9.21 6.34
C ASP A 199 22.03 9.62 6.60
N CYS A 200 21.10 8.67 6.66
CA CYS A 200 19.68 8.98 6.83
C CYS A 200 18.96 8.00 7.76
N THR A 201 17.80 8.44 8.24
CA THR A 201 16.74 7.58 8.76
C THR A 201 16.00 6.97 7.56
N ASN A 202 15.89 5.63 7.51
CA ASN A 202 15.27 4.92 6.40
C ASN A 202 14.14 4.00 6.90
N PHE A 203 12.91 4.35 6.57
CA PHE A 203 11.74 3.62 7.05
C PHE A 203 11.67 2.20 6.47
N MET A 204 11.93 2.06 5.17
CA MET A 204 11.90 0.76 4.52
C MET A 204 12.93 -0.21 5.11
N LYS A 205 14.16 0.28 5.37
CA LYS A 205 15.19 -0.52 6.06
C LYS A 205 14.69 -1.00 7.42
N SER A 206 14.06 -0.13 8.20
CA SER A 206 13.52 -0.52 9.50
C SER A 206 12.45 -1.61 9.39
N ALA A 207 11.57 -1.53 8.38
CA ALA A 207 10.57 -2.56 8.13
C ALA A 207 11.19 -3.90 7.72
N ILE A 208 12.18 -3.86 6.82
CA ILE A 208 12.88 -5.07 6.38
C ILE A 208 13.53 -5.78 7.58
N VAL A 209 14.13 -5.03 8.51
CA VAL A 209 14.77 -5.58 9.70
C VAL A 209 13.75 -6.13 10.71
N MET A 210 12.65 -5.41 10.94
CA MET A 210 11.73 -5.65 12.06
C MET A 210 10.52 -6.52 11.72
N ALA A 211 10.11 -6.62 10.46
CA ALA A 211 8.96 -7.44 10.08
C ALA A 211 9.22 -8.93 10.31
N ASP A 212 8.19 -9.70 10.67
CA ASP A 212 8.30 -11.16 10.81
C ASP A 212 8.50 -11.82 9.45
N ARG A 213 7.89 -11.28 8.39
CA ARG A 213 8.11 -11.69 7.00
C ARG A 213 8.22 -10.45 6.10
N VAL A 214 9.07 -10.55 5.09
CA VAL A 214 9.22 -9.54 4.05
C VAL A 214 8.84 -10.16 2.72
N THR A 215 8.02 -9.46 1.95
CA THR A 215 7.60 -9.92 0.63
C THR A 215 7.79 -8.83 -0.42
N THR A 216 7.82 -9.24 -1.68
CA THR A 216 7.70 -8.34 -2.83
C THR A 216 6.77 -8.95 -3.87
N VAL A 217 6.50 -8.20 -4.93
CA VAL A 217 5.39 -8.46 -5.85
C VAL A 217 5.69 -9.39 -7.03
N SER A 218 6.86 -10.05 -7.03
CA SER A 218 7.14 -11.18 -7.93
C SER A 218 8.34 -12.00 -7.43
N GLU A 219 8.40 -13.27 -7.79
CA GLU A 219 9.52 -14.16 -7.47
C GLU A 219 10.81 -13.67 -8.12
N THR A 220 10.75 -13.22 -9.37
CA THR A 220 11.90 -12.64 -10.08
C THR A 220 12.39 -11.39 -9.38
N TYR A 221 11.49 -10.48 -9.02
CA TYR A 221 11.86 -9.25 -8.32
C TYR A 221 12.48 -9.52 -6.96
N ALA A 222 12.03 -10.55 -6.23
CA ALA A 222 12.67 -10.97 -4.98
C ALA A 222 14.11 -11.45 -5.19
N GLN A 223 14.43 -12.03 -6.32
CA GLN A 223 15.81 -12.39 -6.66
C GLN A 223 16.63 -11.14 -7.06
N GLU A 224 16.08 -10.30 -7.92
CA GLU A 224 16.71 -9.05 -8.36
C GLU A 224 17.07 -8.14 -7.18
N LEU A 225 16.18 -7.96 -6.23
CA LEU A 225 16.38 -7.13 -5.04
C LEU A 225 17.53 -7.59 -4.13
N ARG A 226 18.07 -8.78 -4.33
CA ARG A 226 19.27 -9.27 -3.62
C ARG A 226 20.58 -8.76 -4.24
N TYR A 227 20.51 -8.02 -5.36
CA TYR A 227 21.68 -7.48 -6.06
C TYR A 227 21.71 -5.95 -5.99
N PRO A 228 22.91 -5.34 -5.84
CA PRO A 228 23.08 -3.89 -5.66
C PRO A 228 22.41 -3.05 -6.76
N TYR A 229 22.44 -3.52 -8.00
CA TYR A 229 21.87 -2.80 -9.14
C TYR A 229 20.35 -2.53 -9.00
N TYR A 230 19.60 -3.45 -8.37
CA TYR A 230 18.14 -3.34 -8.27
C TYR A 230 17.64 -2.87 -6.90
N SER A 231 18.48 -3.01 -5.85
CA SER A 231 18.06 -2.84 -4.46
C SER A 231 18.07 -1.40 -3.95
N HIS A 232 18.62 -0.47 -4.73
CA HIS A 232 18.87 0.91 -4.28
C HIS A 232 19.61 0.96 -2.92
N GLY A 233 20.61 0.04 -2.75
CA GLY A 233 21.47 -0.06 -1.58
C GLY A 233 20.97 -0.99 -0.47
N LEU A 234 19.75 -1.54 -0.56
CA LEU A 234 19.16 -2.40 0.49
C LEU A 234 19.44 -3.91 0.29
N ASP A 235 20.26 -4.30 -0.69
CA ASP A 235 20.58 -5.70 -0.99
C ASP A 235 21.13 -6.47 0.21
N GLY A 236 22.09 -5.91 0.93
CA GLY A 236 22.66 -6.55 2.12
C GLY A 236 21.62 -6.77 3.22
N VAL A 237 20.71 -5.80 3.44
CA VAL A 237 19.63 -5.93 4.42
C VAL A 237 18.63 -7.01 3.98
N LEU A 238 18.29 -7.06 2.70
CA LEU A 238 17.38 -8.08 2.15
C LEU A 238 18.00 -9.47 2.14
N GLN A 239 19.29 -9.58 1.81
CA GLN A 239 20.01 -10.86 1.89
C GLN A 239 20.03 -11.43 3.31
N SER A 240 20.18 -10.57 4.34
CA SER A 240 20.17 -10.99 5.75
C SER A 240 18.84 -11.64 6.18
N ARG A 241 17.75 -11.41 5.44
CA ARG A 241 16.43 -12.00 5.72
C ARG A 241 16.34 -13.49 5.32
N GLY A 242 17.25 -13.98 4.47
CA GLY A 242 17.28 -15.37 4.06
C GLY A 242 15.93 -15.86 3.50
N SER A 243 15.36 -16.89 4.13
CA SER A 243 14.05 -17.48 3.79
C SER A 243 12.85 -16.64 4.24
N ASP A 244 13.06 -15.61 5.06
CA ASP A 244 11.99 -14.70 5.50
C ASP A 244 11.69 -13.61 4.48
N PHE A 245 12.42 -13.58 3.35
CA PHE A 245 12.16 -12.73 2.20
C PHE A 245 11.79 -13.56 0.97
N SER A 246 10.60 -13.29 0.39
CA SER A 246 10.07 -14.01 -0.77
C SER A 246 9.30 -13.09 -1.72
N GLY A 247 9.11 -13.54 -2.96
CA GLY A 247 8.26 -12.89 -3.95
C GLY A 247 6.92 -13.60 -4.07
N ILE A 248 5.84 -12.81 -4.23
CA ILE A 248 4.49 -13.31 -4.48
C ILE A 248 3.90 -12.48 -5.61
N THR A 249 3.71 -13.08 -6.78
CA THR A 249 3.15 -12.38 -7.95
C THR A 249 1.74 -11.89 -7.67
N ASN A 250 1.47 -10.61 -7.99
CA ASN A 250 0.15 -10.03 -7.85
C ASN A 250 -0.86 -10.75 -8.75
N GLY A 251 -2.06 -10.98 -8.21
CA GLY A 251 -3.20 -11.45 -8.98
C GLY A 251 -3.87 -10.34 -9.77
N ILE A 252 -4.85 -10.72 -10.57
CA ILE A 252 -5.71 -9.81 -11.35
C ILE A 252 -7.09 -9.82 -10.72
N ASP A 253 -7.70 -8.63 -10.51
CA ASP A 253 -9.09 -8.53 -10.10
C ASP A 253 -10.00 -8.80 -11.32
N MET A 254 -10.50 -10.03 -11.39
CA MET A 254 -11.39 -10.48 -12.45
C MET A 254 -12.78 -9.81 -12.43
N GLN A 255 -13.14 -9.06 -11.39
CA GLN A 255 -14.38 -8.27 -11.38
C GLN A 255 -14.18 -6.91 -12.07
N VAL A 256 -12.94 -6.42 -12.13
CA VAL A 256 -12.59 -5.13 -12.76
C VAL A 256 -12.01 -5.35 -14.15
N ILE A 257 -11.17 -6.37 -14.32
CA ILE A 257 -10.48 -6.68 -15.59
C ILE A 257 -11.04 -7.99 -16.14
N ASP A 258 -12.24 -7.89 -16.70
CA ASP A 258 -12.92 -9.02 -17.34
C ASP A 258 -13.36 -8.65 -18.75
N PRO A 259 -12.65 -9.13 -19.81
CA PRO A 259 -12.99 -8.80 -21.18
C PRO A 259 -14.36 -9.34 -21.64
N GLU A 260 -14.97 -10.25 -20.90
CA GLU A 260 -16.32 -10.74 -21.20
C GLU A 260 -17.42 -9.77 -20.78
N HIS A 261 -17.15 -8.90 -19.76
CA HIS A 261 -18.17 -8.02 -19.18
C HIS A 261 -17.72 -6.54 -19.07
N MET A 262 -16.68 -6.14 -19.77
CA MET A 262 -16.11 -4.80 -19.68
C MET A 262 -16.86 -3.82 -20.57
N GLU A 263 -17.58 -2.87 -19.97
CA GLU A 263 -18.37 -1.87 -20.68
C GLU A 263 -17.55 -0.92 -21.58
N LEU A 264 -16.25 -0.76 -21.27
CA LEU A 264 -15.36 0.13 -22.02
C LEU A 264 -14.85 -0.46 -23.34
N LEU A 265 -15.05 -1.74 -23.57
CA LEU A 265 -14.63 -2.41 -24.79
C LEU A 265 -15.65 -2.18 -25.92
N ALA A 266 -15.16 -1.92 -27.12
CA ALA A 266 -16.00 -1.85 -28.31
C ALA A 266 -16.66 -3.21 -28.63
N LYS A 267 -15.97 -4.30 -28.29
CA LYS A 267 -16.48 -5.65 -28.39
C LYS A 267 -15.94 -6.52 -27.26
N ASN A 268 -16.83 -7.06 -26.44
CA ASN A 268 -16.48 -8.02 -25.41
C ASN A 268 -16.05 -9.36 -26.05
N TYR A 269 -15.18 -10.11 -25.39
CA TYR A 269 -14.68 -11.37 -25.94
C TYR A 269 -14.30 -12.37 -24.86
N THR A 270 -14.38 -13.63 -25.23
CA THR A 270 -13.92 -14.78 -24.44
C THR A 270 -12.63 -15.33 -25.03
N VAL A 271 -12.05 -16.36 -24.42
CA VAL A 271 -10.92 -17.09 -24.98
C VAL A 271 -11.24 -17.64 -26.39
N LYS A 272 -12.49 -18.07 -26.63
CA LYS A 272 -12.93 -18.63 -27.93
C LYS A 272 -13.06 -17.55 -29.00
N THR A 273 -13.40 -16.32 -28.66
CA THR A 273 -13.59 -15.19 -29.59
C THR A 273 -12.46 -14.15 -29.51
N LEU A 274 -11.31 -14.54 -28.93
CA LEU A 274 -10.18 -13.66 -28.64
C LEU A 274 -9.72 -12.87 -29.87
N ARG A 275 -9.47 -13.54 -31.00
CA ARG A 275 -8.96 -12.91 -32.23
C ARG A 275 -9.93 -11.84 -32.75
N GLU A 276 -11.19 -12.19 -32.84
CA GLU A 276 -12.25 -11.29 -33.32
C GLU A 276 -12.43 -10.09 -32.39
N GLY A 277 -12.53 -10.34 -31.08
CA GLY A 277 -12.66 -9.28 -30.07
C GLY A 277 -11.46 -8.35 -30.04
N LYS A 278 -10.23 -8.90 -30.04
CA LYS A 278 -9.01 -8.07 -30.06
C LYS A 278 -8.89 -7.23 -31.34
N THR A 279 -9.24 -7.79 -32.50
CA THR A 279 -9.25 -7.03 -33.77
C THR A 279 -10.26 -5.88 -33.72
N ALA A 280 -11.49 -6.13 -33.29
CA ALA A 280 -12.51 -5.09 -33.20
C ALA A 280 -12.09 -3.96 -32.22
N ASN A 281 -11.56 -4.32 -31.06
CA ASN A 281 -11.09 -3.34 -30.08
C ASN A 281 -9.86 -2.56 -30.57
N LYS A 282 -8.95 -3.19 -31.31
CA LYS A 282 -7.81 -2.52 -31.94
C LYS A 282 -8.26 -1.45 -32.91
N LEU A 283 -9.15 -1.79 -33.85
CA LEU A 283 -9.67 -0.86 -34.85
C LEU A 283 -10.40 0.32 -34.15
N ALA A 284 -11.25 0.02 -33.18
CA ALA A 284 -11.93 1.06 -32.37
C ALA A 284 -10.94 1.96 -31.63
N LEU A 285 -9.82 1.43 -31.11
CA LEU A 285 -8.77 2.21 -30.48
C LEU A 285 -8.07 3.11 -31.50
N GLN A 286 -7.67 2.57 -32.65
CA GLN A 286 -7.05 3.35 -33.75
C GLN A 286 -7.95 4.53 -34.15
N GLN A 287 -9.23 4.27 -34.37
CA GLN A 287 -10.21 5.32 -34.68
C GLN A 287 -10.28 6.39 -33.57
N ARG A 288 -10.38 5.95 -32.34
CA ARG A 288 -10.51 6.86 -31.16
C ARG A 288 -9.32 7.79 -30.98
N VAL A 289 -8.10 7.33 -31.30
CA VAL A 289 -6.87 8.13 -31.18
C VAL A 289 -6.41 8.75 -32.49
N GLY A 290 -7.21 8.67 -33.55
CA GLY A 290 -6.93 9.29 -34.84
C GLY A 290 -5.82 8.61 -35.68
N LEU A 291 -5.55 7.33 -35.41
CA LEU A 291 -4.66 6.52 -36.23
C LEU A 291 -5.39 5.88 -37.42
N PRO A 292 -4.71 5.57 -38.53
CA PRO A 292 -5.30 4.77 -39.62
C PRO A 292 -5.79 3.42 -39.09
N GLU A 293 -7.02 3.05 -39.49
CA GLU A 293 -7.61 1.77 -39.10
C GLU A 293 -6.99 0.65 -39.93
N ASP A 294 -6.10 -0.12 -39.35
CA ASP A 294 -5.44 -1.27 -39.98
C ASP A 294 -5.24 -2.40 -38.94
N LYS A 295 -5.87 -3.55 -39.23
CA LYS A 295 -5.80 -4.72 -38.36
C LYS A 295 -4.40 -5.39 -38.32
N ASP A 296 -3.59 -5.17 -39.34
CA ASP A 296 -2.30 -5.87 -39.55
C ASP A 296 -1.11 -5.03 -39.02
N VAL A 297 -1.26 -3.71 -38.94
CA VAL A 297 -0.23 -2.80 -38.37
C VAL A 297 -0.19 -2.90 -36.84
N ALA A 298 0.99 -3.07 -36.25
CA ALA A 298 1.15 -3.09 -34.80
C ALA A 298 0.79 -1.75 -34.17
N VAL A 299 0.06 -1.78 -33.06
CA VAL A 299 -0.22 -0.61 -32.23
C VAL A 299 0.58 -0.72 -30.94
N LEU A 300 1.49 0.22 -30.72
CA LEU A 300 2.26 0.36 -29.48
C LEU A 300 1.61 1.44 -28.61
N ALA A 301 1.36 1.14 -27.37
CA ALA A 301 0.78 2.09 -26.42
C ALA A 301 1.51 2.05 -25.09
N MET A 302 1.70 3.22 -24.49
CA MET A 302 2.21 3.37 -23.13
C MET A 302 1.26 4.25 -22.33
N VAL A 303 0.76 3.72 -21.21
CA VAL A 303 -0.07 4.45 -20.24
C VAL A 303 0.59 4.32 -18.88
N THR A 304 1.42 5.31 -18.50
CA THR A 304 2.23 5.24 -17.28
C THR A 304 2.63 6.63 -16.81
N ARG A 305 3.21 6.72 -15.61
CA ARG A 305 3.89 7.94 -15.16
C ARG A 305 5.15 8.17 -16.01
N LEU A 306 5.44 9.45 -16.31
CA LEU A 306 6.63 9.82 -17.09
C LEU A 306 7.87 9.86 -16.20
N VAL A 307 8.39 8.69 -15.85
CA VAL A 307 9.59 8.50 -14.99
C VAL A 307 10.54 7.50 -15.65
N GLY A 308 11.85 7.66 -15.40
CA GLY A 308 12.91 6.93 -16.10
C GLY A 308 12.76 5.40 -16.05
N HIS A 309 12.41 4.83 -14.89
CA HIS A 309 12.25 3.37 -14.75
C HIS A 309 11.05 2.77 -15.55
N LYS A 310 10.27 3.59 -16.25
CA LYS A 310 9.22 3.13 -17.17
C LYS A 310 9.71 2.96 -18.60
N GLY A 311 10.99 3.22 -18.87
CA GLY A 311 11.60 2.98 -20.17
C GLY A 311 11.07 3.91 -21.28
N ILE A 312 10.67 5.14 -20.94
CA ILE A 312 10.16 6.13 -21.93
C ILE A 312 11.23 6.47 -22.96
N ASP A 313 12.49 6.41 -22.56
CA ASP A 313 13.66 6.62 -23.38
C ASP A 313 13.92 5.49 -24.41
N LEU A 314 13.20 4.39 -24.30
CA LEU A 314 13.27 3.24 -25.23
C LEU A 314 12.24 3.32 -26.36
N LEU A 315 11.31 4.28 -26.33
CA LEU A 315 10.29 4.54 -27.32
C LEU A 315 10.65 5.77 -28.17
#